data_8b18ce73c5283ed5ab41226b12603731
#
_entry.id   8b18ce73c5283ed5ab41226b12603731
#
_cell.length_a   1.000
_cell.length_b   1.000
_cell.length_c   1.000
_cell.angle_alpha   90.00
_cell.angle_beta   90.00
_cell.angle_gamma   90.00
#
_symmetry.space_group_name_H-M   'P 1'
#
loop_
_entity.id
_entity.type
_entity.pdbx_description
1 polymer ?
#
loop_
_entity_poly.entity_id
_entity_poly.type
_entity_poly.pdbx_seq_one_letter_code
_entity_poly.pdbx_strand_id
1 'polypeptide(L)'
;MTGRILSITVDLTPTVQNHAGLGRYAEEITRALFASCQPDERMCAFYTDPHRRRLSPPLDQLPASTLTLPNKLWRSKVMLAYALHLPQNQAIGQPDVFFATDHLLPYLPGAIKHFLLADLSFLSHSQTHTFLNRTFLQLMVPRFLRAADAVIAISQCTLQEALSRYPFIGNKGYVAYPGVGQHFRPVLDPARLDSVRARYHLPERFVLYVGTIEPRKNLVMLLGAFRQASLADLKLVIVGKRGWLFQEALARVHELGLEDQVIWTGFVPDDDLPALYSLAQVFAYPSLFEGFGLPVAEAMACGTPVLCSNTSSLPEVAGDAALLLPPTDVCAWSQALVRIVQDVSLHADLRERGLRQAKRFTWEASANLVRALYRELYARHP
;
A
#
# COMPACT_ATOMS: atom_id res chain seq x y z
N MET A 1 41.78 4.05 6.95
CA MET A 1 40.65 4.81 7.54
C MET A 1 39.61 3.81 7.96
N THR A 2 39.47 3.53 9.24
CA THR A 2 38.38 2.71 9.78
C THR A 2 37.09 3.52 9.58
N GLY A 3 36.39 3.29 8.48
CA GLY A 3 35.16 4.00 8.16
C GLY A 3 34.13 3.80 9.28
N ARG A 4 33.57 4.90 9.78
CA ARG A 4 32.44 4.87 10.71
C ARG A 4 31.30 4.07 10.04
N ILE A 5 30.76 3.07 10.74
CA ILE A 5 29.62 2.30 10.26
C ILE A 5 28.38 3.20 10.32
N LEU A 6 27.69 3.34 9.20
CA LEU A 6 26.45 4.13 9.06
C LEU A 6 25.27 3.37 9.69
N SER A 7 24.69 3.92 10.75
CA SER A 7 23.53 3.34 11.43
C SER A 7 22.23 3.82 10.80
N ILE A 8 21.48 2.90 10.19
CA ILE A 8 20.21 3.17 9.52
C ILE A 8 19.07 2.51 10.33
N THR A 9 18.18 3.31 10.88
CA THR A 9 17.01 2.81 11.60
C THR A 9 15.73 3.03 10.79
N VAL A 10 14.97 1.95 10.58
CA VAL A 10 13.66 2.00 9.90
C VAL A 10 12.54 1.85 10.93
N ASP A 11 11.51 2.67 10.82
CA ASP A 11 10.30 2.55 11.65
C ASP A 11 9.42 1.40 11.14
N LEU A 12 9.31 0.33 11.92
CA LEU A 12 8.48 -0.83 11.65
C LEU A 12 7.20 -0.87 12.51
N THR A 13 6.82 0.26 13.11
CA THR A 13 5.57 0.39 13.86
C THR A 13 4.35 -0.03 13.03
N PRO A 14 4.20 0.38 11.74
CA PRO A 14 3.07 -0.04 10.92
C PRO A 14 3.00 -1.55 10.71
N THR A 15 4.14 -2.22 10.55
CA THR A 15 4.24 -3.68 10.38
C THR A 15 3.76 -4.40 11.63
N VAL A 16 4.31 -4.05 12.79
CA VAL A 16 4.00 -4.69 14.07
C VAL A 16 2.55 -4.44 14.48
N GLN A 17 1.98 -3.29 14.14
CA GLN A 17 0.58 -2.95 14.43
C GLN A 17 -0.41 -3.44 13.37
N ASN A 18 0.05 -4.20 12.35
CA ASN A 18 -0.76 -4.76 11.26
C ASN A 18 -1.57 -3.68 10.50
N HIS A 19 -0.96 -2.53 10.24
CA HIS A 19 -1.51 -1.52 9.36
C HIS A 19 -1.42 -1.99 7.91
N ALA A 20 -2.52 -2.39 7.29
CA ALA A 20 -2.60 -3.05 5.99
C ALA A 20 -1.53 -2.63 4.95
N GLY A 21 -1.78 -1.60 4.13
CA GLY A 21 -0.85 -1.17 3.07
C GLY A 21 0.47 -0.61 3.61
N LEU A 22 0.42 0.24 4.68
CA LEU A 22 1.61 0.83 5.28
C LEU A 22 2.49 -0.22 5.96
N GLY A 23 1.88 -1.19 6.64
CA GLY A 23 2.61 -2.27 7.30
C GLY A 23 3.36 -3.12 6.28
N ARG A 24 2.71 -3.45 5.16
CA ARG A 24 3.35 -4.16 4.04
C ARG A 24 4.48 -3.35 3.42
N TYR A 25 4.26 -2.05 3.16
CA TYR A 25 5.32 -1.19 2.64
C TYR A 25 6.54 -1.16 3.56
N ALA A 26 6.32 -0.90 4.86
CA ALA A 26 7.40 -0.84 5.85
C ALA A 26 8.19 -2.15 5.94
N GLU A 27 7.49 -3.28 5.91
CA GLU A 27 8.11 -4.60 5.94
C GLU A 27 8.95 -4.87 4.69
N GLU A 28 8.35 -4.75 3.51
CA GLU A 28 8.98 -5.13 2.25
C GLU A 28 10.13 -4.20 1.86
N ILE A 29 10.00 -2.88 2.06
CA ILE A 29 11.12 -1.96 1.81
C ILE A 29 12.29 -2.23 2.76
N THR A 30 11.99 -2.60 4.02
CA THR A 30 13.05 -2.95 4.97
C THR A 30 13.72 -4.26 4.61
N ARG A 31 12.96 -5.28 4.15
CA ARG A 31 13.52 -6.53 3.62
C ARG A 31 14.48 -6.28 2.46
N ALA A 32 14.08 -5.44 1.50
CA ALA A 32 14.88 -5.11 0.34
C ALA A 32 16.16 -4.30 0.73
N LEU A 33 16.04 -3.35 1.64
CA LEU A 33 17.18 -2.62 2.19
C LEU A 33 18.13 -3.55 2.95
N PHE A 34 17.62 -4.45 3.77
CA PHE A 34 18.41 -5.40 4.54
C PHE A 34 19.13 -6.41 3.66
N ALA A 35 18.44 -7.00 2.68
CA ALA A 35 19.01 -7.94 1.72
C ALA A 35 20.17 -7.35 0.90
N SER A 36 20.18 -6.04 0.71
CA SER A 36 21.20 -5.32 -0.06
C SER A 36 22.11 -4.44 0.82
N CYS A 37 22.12 -4.65 2.16
CA CYS A 37 22.91 -3.90 3.12
C CYS A 37 24.41 -3.97 2.79
N GLN A 38 25.09 -2.84 2.85
CA GLN A 38 26.52 -2.76 2.52
C GLN A 38 27.40 -3.02 3.76
N PRO A 39 28.67 -3.42 3.60
CA PRO A 39 29.57 -3.72 4.74
C PRO A 39 29.81 -2.54 5.69
N ASP A 40 29.65 -1.31 5.21
CA ASP A 40 29.79 -0.06 5.97
C ASP A 40 28.44 0.44 6.55
N GLU A 41 27.37 -0.36 6.43
CA GLU A 41 26.02 -0.08 6.93
C GLU A 41 25.63 -1.04 8.06
N ARG A 42 24.87 -0.52 9.02
CA ARG A 42 24.20 -1.29 10.06
C ARG A 42 22.73 -0.96 10.07
N MET A 43 21.90 -1.90 9.62
CA MET A 43 20.46 -1.78 9.68
C MET A 43 19.94 -2.08 11.08
N CYS A 44 19.01 -1.22 11.56
CA CYS A 44 18.32 -1.35 12.83
C CYS A 44 16.81 -1.15 12.62
N ALA A 45 16.02 -1.71 13.52
CA ALA A 45 14.58 -1.48 13.55
C ALA A 45 14.20 -0.57 14.73
N PHE A 46 13.17 0.24 14.54
CA PHE A 46 12.45 0.90 15.61
C PHE A 46 10.96 0.58 15.50
N TYR A 47 10.30 0.34 16.62
CA TYR A 47 8.83 0.24 16.63
C TYR A 47 8.24 0.48 18.02
N THR A 48 6.98 0.94 18.03
CA THR A 48 6.18 1.02 19.25
C THR A 48 5.18 -0.13 19.27
N ASP A 49 5.19 -0.91 20.33
CA ASP A 49 4.21 -1.99 20.50
C ASP A 49 3.90 -2.28 21.98
N PRO A 50 2.67 -1.99 22.43
CA PRO A 50 2.25 -2.30 23.79
C PRO A 50 2.16 -3.82 24.09
N HIS A 51 2.09 -4.65 23.04
CA HIS A 51 1.92 -6.10 23.15
C HIS A 51 3.21 -6.90 23.02
N ARG A 52 4.36 -6.22 22.78
CA ARG A 52 5.69 -6.84 22.62
C ARG A 52 5.76 -7.92 21.53
N ARG A 53 5.07 -7.70 20.42
CA ARG A 53 5.13 -8.59 19.25
C ARG A 53 6.54 -8.58 18.65
N ARG A 54 6.90 -9.67 17.99
CA ARG A 54 8.18 -9.79 17.29
C ARG A 54 8.00 -9.54 15.80
N LEU A 55 9.06 -9.07 15.17
CA LEU A 55 9.14 -8.98 13.71
C LEU A 55 9.22 -10.40 13.12
N SER A 56 8.74 -10.56 11.90
CA SER A 56 8.87 -11.81 11.13
C SER A 56 10.27 -11.96 10.54
N PRO A 57 10.79 -13.18 10.38
CA PRO A 57 12.04 -13.40 9.66
C PRO A 57 12.03 -12.80 8.24
N PRO A 58 13.18 -12.27 7.75
CA PRO A 58 14.47 -12.14 8.43
C PRO A 58 14.60 -10.87 9.29
N LEU A 59 13.57 -10.05 9.43
CA LEU A 59 13.64 -8.75 10.14
C LEU A 59 13.78 -8.89 11.66
N ASP A 60 13.48 -10.06 12.21
CA ASP A 60 13.72 -10.42 13.62
C ASP A 60 15.22 -10.48 13.99
N GLN A 61 16.11 -10.53 12.99
CA GLN A 61 17.56 -10.48 13.16
C GLN A 61 18.09 -9.04 13.34
N LEU A 62 17.28 -8.03 13.02
CA LEU A 62 17.70 -6.65 13.16
C LEU A 62 17.80 -6.23 14.64
N PRO A 63 18.90 -5.55 15.05
CA PRO A 63 18.91 -4.86 16.33
C PRO A 63 17.72 -3.90 16.42
N ALA A 64 16.90 -4.04 17.45
CA ALA A 64 15.67 -3.28 17.56
C ALA A 64 15.62 -2.40 18.82
N SER A 65 15.26 -1.13 18.63
CA SER A 65 14.86 -0.22 19.70
C SER A 65 13.33 -0.25 19.80
N THR A 66 12.78 -0.67 20.94
CA THR A 66 11.35 -0.82 21.11
C THR A 66 10.80 0.02 22.26
N LEU A 67 9.63 0.62 22.03
CA LEU A 67 8.90 1.34 23.08
C LEU A 67 7.58 0.61 23.38
N THR A 68 7.42 0.18 24.62
CA THR A 68 6.17 -0.45 25.10
C THR A 68 5.12 0.62 25.40
N LEU A 69 4.72 1.36 24.36
CA LEU A 69 3.77 2.46 24.46
C LEU A 69 2.65 2.32 23.42
N PRO A 70 1.39 2.62 23.79
CA PRO A 70 0.32 2.77 22.80
C PRO A 70 0.65 3.89 21.80
N ASN A 71 0.28 3.70 20.53
CA ASN A 71 0.55 4.65 19.45
C ASN A 71 0.06 6.08 19.78
N LYS A 72 -1.10 6.22 20.42
CA LYS A 72 -1.63 7.54 20.84
C LYS A 72 -0.69 8.28 21.78
N LEU A 73 -0.12 7.58 22.76
CA LEU A 73 0.85 8.19 23.70
C LEU A 73 2.17 8.54 23.01
N TRP A 74 2.63 7.69 22.08
CA TRP A 74 3.81 7.98 21.29
C TRP A 74 3.61 9.23 20.43
N ARG A 75 2.49 9.36 19.72
CA ARG A 75 2.12 10.57 18.97
C ARG A 75 2.13 11.83 19.84
N SER A 76 1.56 11.76 21.04
CA SER A 76 1.58 12.90 21.98
C SER A 76 3.00 13.27 22.41
N LYS A 77 3.85 12.27 22.68
CA LYS A 77 5.28 12.51 23.01
C LYS A 77 6.03 13.16 21.84
N VAL A 78 5.78 12.73 20.60
CA VAL A 78 6.40 13.34 19.42
C VAL A 78 5.92 14.79 19.25
N MET A 79 4.62 15.06 19.42
CA MET A 79 4.11 16.45 19.38
C MET A 79 4.80 17.34 20.42
N LEU A 80 4.91 16.86 21.66
CA LEU A 80 5.57 17.59 22.73
C LEU A 80 7.07 17.80 22.44
N ALA A 81 7.73 16.79 21.88
CA ALA A 81 9.13 16.88 21.49
C ALA A 81 9.38 17.96 20.43
N TYR A 82 8.50 18.11 19.45
CA TYR A 82 8.56 19.21 18.48
C TYR A 82 8.28 20.58 19.11
N ALA A 83 7.37 20.67 20.08
CA ALA A 83 7.02 21.91 20.74
C ALA A 83 8.13 22.41 21.68
N LEU A 84 8.80 21.50 22.36
CA LEU A 84 9.82 21.80 23.39
C LEU A 84 11.25 21.50 22.93
N HIS A 85 11.46 21.14 21.66
CA HIS A 85 12.77 20.75 21.09
C HIS A 85 13.49 19.64 21.87
N LEU A 86 12.74 18.62 22.33
CA LEU A 86 13.26 17.49 23.11
C LEU A 86 13.76 16.37 22.20
N PRO A 87 15.08 16.11 22.13
CA PRO A 87 15.63 15.05 21.30
C PRO A 87 15.12 13.66 21.69
N GLN A 88 14.77 12.84 20.69
CA GLN A 88 14.31 11.45 20.88
C GLN A 88 15.33 10.42 20.38
N ASN A 89 16.55 10.85 20.03
CA ASN A 89 17.61 10.00 19.48
C ASN A 89 17.91 8.77 20.35
N GLN A 90 18.02 8.93 21.69
CA GLN A 90 18.30 7.81 22.60
C GLN A 90 17.19 6.75 22.59
N ALA A 91 15.93 7.19 22.53
CA ALA A 91 14.79 6.27 22.51
C ALA A 91 14.73 5.42 21.24
N ILE A 92 15.39 5.87 20.17
CA ILE A 92 15.35 5.25 18.82
C ILE A 92 16.69 4.55 18.48
N GLY A 93 17.68 4.55 19.39
CA GLY A 93 18.96 3.87 19.18
C GLY A 93 20.02 4.75 18.51
N GLN A 94 19.92 6.06 18.57
CA GLN A 94 20.89 7.05 18.06
C GLN A 94 21.23 6.83 16.57
N PRO A 95 20.25 6.86 15.66
CA PRO A 95 20.49 6.62 14.23
C PRO A 95 21.27 7.76 13.58
N ASP A 96 22.14 7.43 12.60
CA ASP A 96 22.67 8.41 11.64
C ASP A 96 21.60 8.73 10.58
N VAL A 97 20.82 7.71 10.19
CA VAL A 97 19.69 7.81 9.25
C VAL A 97 18.44 7.23 9.89
N PHE A 98 17.32 7.94 9.85
CA PHE A 98 16.02 7.44 10.26
C PHE A 98 15.04 7.47 9.09
N PHE A 99 14.46 6.32 8.77
CA PHE A 99 13.41 6.20 7.77
C PHE A 99 12.04 6.01 8.44
N ALA A 100 11.27 7.08 8.50
CA ALA A 100 9.90 7.06 8.99
C ALA A 100 8.97 6.49 7.92
N THR A 101 8.43 5.31 8.15
CA THR A 101 7.50 4.61 7.24
C THR A 101 6.02 4.76 7.65
N ASP A 102 5.76 5.42 8.78
CA ASP A 102 4.43 5.86 9.21
C ASP A 102 4.30 7.39 9.01
N HIS A 103 3.10 7.91 9.21
CA HIS A 103 2.83 9.35 9.26
C HIS A 103 3.34 10.02 10.56
N LEU A 104 4.49 9.57 11.05
CA LEU A 104 5.09 10.04 12.29
C LEU A 104 6.61 10.12 12.15
N LEU A 105 7.16 11.32 12.33
CA LEU A 105 8.59 11.55 12.35
C LEU A 105 9.00 12.05 13.75
N PRO A 106 9.79 11.29 14.54
CA PRO A 106 10.32 11.75 15.80
C PRO A 106 11.24 12.97 15.65
N TYR A 107 11.42 13.75 16.72
CA TYR A 107 12.35 14.87 16.72
C TYR A 107 13.79 14.37 16.93
N LEU A 108 14.57 14.33 15.84
CA LEU A 108 15.90 13.71 15.76
C LEU A 108 16.95 14.71 15.25
N PRO A 109 17.41 15.65 16.09
CA PRO A 109 18.49 16.54 15.67
C PRO A 109 19.77 15.76 15.36
N GLY A 110 20.46 16.13 14.28
CA GLY A 110 21.70 15.50 13.84
C GLY A 110 21.55 14.20 13.04
N ALA A 111 20.37 13.59 13.00
CA ALA A 111 20.10 12.45 12.12
C ALA A 111 19.54 12.92 10.77
N ILE A 112 19.88 12.18 9.70
CA ILE A 112 19.24 12.32 8.39
C ILE A 112 17.86 11.66 8.47
N LYS A 113 16.82 12.37 8.03
CA LYS A 113 15.41 11.96 8.17
C LYS A 113 14.77 11.75 6.80
N HIS A 114 14.46 10.50 6.48
CA HIS A 114 13.58 10.17 5.36
C HIS A 114 12.15 10.02 5.87
N PHE A 115 11.21 10.66 5.22
CA PHE A 115 9.80 10.62 5.56
C PHE A 115 8.99 10.04 4.42
N LEU A 116 8.34 8.89 4.66
CA LEU A 116 7.41 8.29 3.72
C LEU A 116 6.11 9.09 3.68
N LEU A 117 5.72 9.50 2.49
CA LEU A 117 4.42 10.11 2.24
C LEU A 117 3.57 9.14 1.42
N ALA A 118 2.71 8.39 2.10
CA ALA A 118 1.88 7.38 1.47
C ALA A 118 0.71 8.00 0.69
N ASP A 119 0.03 8.98 1.26
CA ASP A 119 -1.03 9.76 0.61
C ASP A 119 -1.33 11.05 1.40
N LEU A 120 -2.26 11.85 0.88
CA LEU A 120 -2.81 13.03 1.52
C LEU A 120 -4.34 12.93 1.69
N SER A 121 -4.87 11.71 1.81
CA SER A 121 -6.31 11.44 1.95
C SER A 121 -6.95 12.16 3.14
N PHE A 122 -6.18 12.43 4.19
CA PHE A 122 -6.62 13.21 5.35
C PHE A 122 -6.96 14.68 5.00
N LEU A 123 -6.55 15.16 3.83
CA LEU A 123 -6.91 16.48 3.28
C LEU A 123 -8.05 16.37 2.27
N SER A 124 -7.89 15.51 1.26
CA SER A 124 -8.81 15.40 0.11
C SER A 124 -10.04 14.54 0.39
N HIS A 125 -9.92 13.53 1.27
CA HIS A 125 -10.98 12.59 1.65
C HIS A 125 -11.15 12.54 3.18
N SER A 126 -11.24 13.70 3.79
CA SER A 126 -11.21 13.89 5.25
C SER A 126 -12.29 13.09 6.01
N GLN A 127 -13.43 12.78 5.38
CA GLN A 127 -14.50 11.95 5.92
C GLN A 127 -14.08 10.50 6.17
N THR A 128 -12.99 10.04 5.58
CA THR A 128 -12.46 8.69 5.79
C THR A 128 -11.60 8.56 7.05
N HIS A 129 -11.36 9.66 7.75
CA HIS A 129 -10.53 9.71 8.96
C HIS A 129 -11.34 10.14 10.18
N THR A 130 -11.00 9.60 11.35
CA THR A 130 -11.57 10.13 12.61
C THR A 130 -11.09 11.57 12.83
N PHE A 131 -11.91 12.38 13.49
CA PHE A 131 -11.61 13.79 13.76
C PHE A 131 -10.22 13.99 14.39
N LEU A 132 -9.90 13.21 15.42
CA LEU A 132 -8.60 13.30 16.12
C LEU A 132 -7.42 12.93 15.20
N ASN A 133 -7.56 11.88 14.41
CA ASN A 133 -6.50 11.47 13.47
C ASN A 133 -6.28 12.52 12.39
N ARG A 134 -7.35 13.03 11.81
CA ARG A 134 -7.30 14.10 10.81
C ARG A 134 -6.61 15.35 11.34
N THR A 135 -7.04 15.83 12.52
CA THR A 135 -6.46 17.02 13.15
C THR A 135 -4.98 16.84 13.44
N PHE A 136 -4.59 15.66 13.96
CA PHE A 136 -3.17 15.33 14.17
C PHE A 136 -2.39 15.39 12.86
N LEU A 137 -2.85 14.75 11.80
CA LEU A 137 -2.16 14.71 10.51
C LEU A 137 -2.07 16.11 9.87
N GLN A 138 -3.16 16.88 9.89
CA GLN A 138 -3.17 18.26 9.39
C GLN A 138 -2.18 19.18 10.11
N LEU A 139 -2.01 18.99 11.42
CA LEU A 139 -1.09 19.78 12.24
C LEU A 139 0.36 19.33 12.08
N MET A 140 0.62 18.02 12.08
CA MET A 140 1.97 17.49 12.22
C MET A 140 2.65 17.16 10.89
N VAL A 141 1.92 16.70 9.87
CA VAL A 141 2.54 16.36 8.57
C VAL A 141 3.29 17.54 7.96
N PRO A 142 2.79 18.80 7.94
CA PRO A 142 3.59 19.92 7.43
C PRO A 142 4.88 20.16 8.22
N ARG A 143 4.89 19.86 9.54
CA ARG A 143 6.08 19.96 10.39
C ARG A 143 7.08 18.86 10.06
N PHE A 144 6.59 17.62 9.89
CA PHE A 144 7.42 16.49 9.50
C PHE A 144 8.04 16.69 8.12
N LEU A 145 7.25 17.17 7.16
CA LEU A 145 7.74 17.50 5.82
C LEU A 145 8.84 18.59 5.84
N ARG A 146 8.74 19.58 6.74
CA ARG A 146 9.82 20.58 6.91
C ARG A 146 11.07 19.98 7.53
N ALA A 147 10.91 19.12 8.55
CA ALA A 147 12.00 18.51 9.29
C ALA A 147 12.71 17.37 8.52
N ALA A 148 12.05 16.74 7.58
CA ALA A 148 12.62 15.68 6.76
C ALA A 148 13.69 16.24 5.80
N ASP A 149 14.76 15.48 5.61
CA ASP A 149 15.82 15.77 4.65
C ASP A 149 15.49 15.22 3.27
N ALA A 150 14.72 14.10 3.21
CA ALA A 150 14.07 13.60 2.00
C ALA A 150 12.61 13.20 2.27
N VAL A 151 11.71 13.56 1.36
CA VAL A 151 10.30 13.16 1.36
C VAL A 151 10.09 12.14 0.25
N ILE A 152 9.70 10.93 0.62
CA ILE A 152 9.56 9.81 -0.29
C ILE A 152 8.07 9.53 -0.51
N ALA A 153 7.55 9.97 -1.65
CA ALA A 153 6.18 9.68 -2.06
C ALA A 153 6.10 8.30 -2.74
N ILE A 154 5.00 7.58 -2.51
CA ILE A 154 4.80 6.25 -3.09
C ILE A 154 4.25 6.26 -4.52
N SER A 155 3.93 7.44 -5.06
CA SER A 155 3.52 7.64 -6.45
C SER A 155 3.81 9.07 -6.91
N GLN A 156 3.87 9.27 -8.22
CA GLN A 156 4.00 10.60 -8.80
C GLN A 156 2.76 11.46 -8.48
N CYS A 157 1.58 10.84 -8.47
CA CYS A 157 0.33 11.49 -8.08
C CYS A 157 0.42 12.04 -6.65
N THR A 158 0.87 11.24 -5.68
CA THR A 158 1.07 11.67 -4.29
C THR A 158 2.10 12.80 -4.20
N LEU A 159 3.20 12.72 -4.96
CA LEU A 159 4.21 13.79 -4.97
C LEU A 159 3.65 15.10 -5.52
N GLN A 160 2.91 15.06 -6.62
CA GLN A 160 2.31 16.26 -7.24
C GLN A 160 1.25 16.90 -6.32
N GLU A 161 0.40 16.10 -5.68
CA GLU A 161 -0.54 16.59 -4.67
C GLU A 161 0.20 17.26 -3.51
N ALA A 162 1.28 16.63 -3.03
CA ALA A 162 2.11 17.18 -1.96
C ALA A 162 2.80 18.49 -2.36
N LEU A 163 3.36 18.58 -3.57
CA LEU A 163 3.99 19.80 -4.10
C LEU A 163 2.99 20.96 -4.23
N SER A 164 1.77 20.68 -4.66
CA SER A 164 0.72 21.70 -4.75
C SER A 164 0.32 22.26 -3.39
N ARG A 165 0.37 21.45 -2.34
CA ARG A 165 0.00 21.83 -0.96
C ARG A 165 1.18 22.37 -0.16
N TYR A 166 2.37 21.85 -0.41
CA TYR A 166 3.60 22.09 0.33
C TYR A 166 4.78 22.35 -0.61
N PRO A 167 4.79 23.48 -1.37
CA PRO A 167 5.82 23.76 -2.39
C PRO A 167 7.25 23.70 -1.86
N PHE A 168 7.44 23.89 -0.56
CA PHE A 168 8.75 23.86 0.09
C PHE A 168 9.46 22.49 0.08
N ILE A 169 8.76 21.41 -0.36
CA ILE A 169 9.39 20.08 -0.53
C ILE A 169 9.99 19.87 -1.94
N GLY A 170 9.91 20.86 -2.84
CA GLY A 170 10.27 20.68 -4.25
C GLY A 170 11.69 20.19 -4.51
N ASN A 171 12.65 20.57 -3.66
CA ASN A 171 14.06 20.16 -3.77
C ASN A 171 14.41 18.87 -3.00
N LYS A 172 13.44 18.25 -2.30
CA LYS A 172 13.64 17.06 -1.47
C LYS A 172 12.50 16.02 -1.59
N GLY A 173 11.64 16.19 -2.57
CA GLY A 173 10.57 15.26 -2.91
C GLY A 173 11.02 14.26 -3.96
N TYR A 174 10.88 12.96 -3.67
CA TYR A 174 11.28 11.86 -4.55
C TYR A 174 10.15 10.83 -4.62
N VAL A 175 10.10 10.07 -5.73
CA VAL A 175 9.13 8.97 -5.88
C VAL A 175 9.83 7.64 -5.77
N ALA A 176 9.43 6.83 -4.79
CA ALA A 176 9.82 5.43 -4.68
C ALA A 176 8.56 4.56 -4.72
N TYR A 177 8.30 3.97 -5.86
CA TYR A 177 7.12 3.12 -6.05
C TYR A 177 7.18 1.88 -5.14
N PRO A 178 6.08 1.50 -4.47
CA PRO A 178 5.99 0.19 -3.84
C PRO A 178 6.27 -0.92 -4.85
N GLY A 179 7.00 -1.94 -4.43
CA GLY A 179 7.23 -3.13 -5.25
C GLY A 179 6.08 -4.12 -5.14
N VAL A 180 5.98 -5.00 -6.10
CA VAL A 180 5.15 -6.20 -6.03
C VAL A 180 6.01 -7.33 -5.47
N GLY A 181 5.49 -8.06 -4.47
CA GLY A 181 6.20 -9.19 -3.89
C GLY A 181 6.46 -10.29 -4.93
N GLN A 182 7.64 -10.91 -4.89
CA GLN A 182 8.05 -11.93 -5.89
C GLN A 182 7.14 -13.15 -5.95
N HIS A 183 6.35 -13.41 -4.91
CA HIS A 183 5.34 -14.47 -4.88
C HIS A 183 4.10 -14.15 -5.73
N PHE A 184 3.83 -12.86 -6.02
CA PHE A 184 2.79 -12.46 -6.96
C PHE A 184 3.26 -12.73 -8.40
N ARG A 185 2.89 -13.87 -8.91
CA ARG A 185 3.14 -14.34 -10.29
C ARG A 185 2.04 -15.30 -10.69
N PRO A 186 1.86 -15.57 -12.00
CA PRO A 186 0.88 -16.55 -12.45
C PRO A 186 1.10 -17.91 -11.76
N VAL A 187 0.08 -18.42 -11.11
CA VAL A 187 0.08 -19.78 -10.52
C VAL A 187 -0.38 -20.73 -11.59
N LEU A 188 0.50 -21.66 -12.01
CA LEU A 188 0.24 -22.63 -13.08
C LEU A 188 0.01 -24.04 -12.53
N ASP A 189 0.28 -24.29 -11.26
CA ASP A 189 0.06 -25.59 -10.61
C ASP A 189 -1.42 -25.84 -10.37
N PRO A 190 -2.05 -26.81 -11.09
CA PRO A 190 -3.46 -27.10 -10.93
C PRO A 190 -3.84 -27.52 -9.52
N ALA A 191 -2.99 -28.30 -8.84
CA ALA A 191 -3.27 -28.75 -7.48
C ALA A 191 -3.35 -27.59 -6.49
N ARG A 192 -2.48 -26.57 -6.66
CA ARG A 192 -2.53 -25.33 -5.88
C ARG A 192 -3.79 -24.53 -6.16
N LEU A 193 -4.16 -24.38 -7.43
CA LEU A 193 -5.37 -23.67 -7.84
C LEU A 193 -6.64 -24.36 -7.29
N ASP A 194 -6.72 -25.69 -7.41
CA ASP A 194 -7.85 -26.47 -6.89
C ASP A 194 -7.96 -26.41 -5.38
N SER A 195 -6.82 -26.46 -4.66
CA SER A 195 -6.77 -26.33 -3.21
C SER A 195 -7.33 -24.98 -2.76
N VAL A 196 -6.93 -23.87 -3.41
CA VAL A 196 -7.43 -22.53 -3.09
C VAL A 196 -8.89 -22.37 -3.48
N ARG A 197 -9.31 -22.90 -4.64
CA ARG A 197 -10.71 -22.91 -5.08
C ARG A 197 -11.61 -23.61 -4.04
N ALA A 198 -11.20 -24.78 -3.57
CA ALA A 198 -11.96 -25.55 -2.57
C ALA A 198 -12.00 -24.81 -1.23
N ARG A 199 -10.87 -24.26 -0.76
CA ARG A 199 -10.75 -23.56 0.53
C ARG A 199 -11.69 -22.37 0.65
N TYR A 200 -11.82 -21.59 -0.41
CA TYR A 200 -12.65 -20.37 -0.43
C TYR A 200 -13.97 -20.54 -1.16
N HIS A 201 -14.34 -21.77 -1.55
CA HIS A 201 -15.57 -22.08 -2.28
C HIS A 201 -15.72 -21.23 -3.55
N LEU A 202 -14.60 -21.06 -4.29
CA LEU A 202 -14.59 -20.19 -5.46
C LEU A 202 -15.34 -20.85 -6.63
N PRO A 203 -16.13 -20.07 -7.37
CA PRO A 203 -16.80 -20.56 -8.58
C PRO A 203 -15.79 -20.76 -9.70
N GLU A 204 -16.23 -21.39 -10.77
CA GLU A 204 -15.40 -21.60 -11.96
C GLU A 204 -14.98 -20.27 -12.60
N ARG A 205 -15.92 -19.32 -12.72
CA ARG A 205 -15.70 -18.00 -13.33
C ARG A 205 -16.14 -16.89 -12.38
N PHE A 206 -15.27 -15.91 -12.19
CA PHE A 206 -15.59 -14.80 -11.30
C PHE A 206 -14.83 -13.51 -11.60
N VAL A 207 -15.44 -12.40 -11.22
CA VAL A 207 -14.81 -11.09 -11.03
C VAL A 207 -14.22 -11.06 -9.63
N LEU A 208 -12.99 -10.62 -9.48
CA LEU A 208 -12.32 -10.51 -8.19
C LEU A 208 -12.23 -9.05 -7.76
N TYR A 209 -12.56 -8.81 -6.50
CA TYR A 209 -12.25 -7.57 -5.76
C TYR A 209 -11.39 -7.91 -4.56
N VAL A 210 -10.30 -7.16 -4.33
CA VAL A 210 -9.41 -7.32 -3.15
C VAL A 210 -9.23 -5.98 -2.46
N GLY A 211 -9.59 -5.90 -1.19
CA GLY A 211 -9.39 -4.69 -0.37
C GLY A 211 -10.25 -4.66 0.87
N THR A 212 -9.88 -3.83 1.85
CA THR A 212 -10.73 -3.55 3.00
C THR A 212 -12.07 -2.98 2.51
N ILE A 213 -13.17 -3.48 3.05
CA ILE A 213 -14.51 -3.03 2.65
C ILE A 213 -14.81 -1.71 3.37
N GLU A 214 -14.57 -0.61 2.67
CA GLU A 214 -14.75 0.76 3.16
C GLU A 214 -15.24 1.67 2.02
N PRO A 215 -15.91 2.80 2.29
CA PRO A 215 -16.50 3.66 1.26
C PRO A 215 -15.52 4.13 0.18
N ARG A 216 -14.28 4.43 0.54
CA ARG A 216 -13.24 4.87 -0.40
C ARG A 216 -12.95 3.85 -1.49
N LYS A 217 -13.11 2.56 -1.19
CA LYS A 217 -12.93 1.44 -2.14
C LYS A 217 -14.13 1.24 -3.07
N ASN A 218 -15.24 1.94 -2.85
CA ASN A 218 -16.38 2.09 -3.77
C ASN A 218 -17.04 0.78 -4.22
N LEU A 219 -17.10 -0.20 -3.32
CA LEU A 219 -17.68 -1.52 -3.62
C LEU A 219 -19.19 -1.42 -3.98
N VAL A 220 -19.91 -0.46 -3.40
CA VAL A 220 -21.34 -0.23 -3.67
C VAL A 220 -21.59 0.08 -5.17
N MET A 221 -20.72 0.89 -5.78
CA MET A 221 -20.77 1.16 -7.22
C MET A 221 -20.50 -0.10 -8.05
N LEU A 222 -19.48 -0.88 -7.67
CA LEU A 222 -19.15 -2.13 -8.37
C LEU A 222 -20.30 -3.13 -8.33
N LEU A 223 -21.00 -3.25 -7.20
CA LEU A 223 -22.20 -4.10 -7.09
C LEU A 223 -23.29 -3.67 -8.06
N GLY A 224 -23.51 -2.37 -8.21
CA GLY A 224 -24.44 -1.81 -9.20
C GLY A 224 -24.03 -2.15 -10.64
N ALA A 225 -22.76 -1.95 -10.97
CA ALA A 225 -22.24 -2.26 -12.30
C ALA A 225 -22.28 -3.75 -12.62
N PHE A 226 -21.95 -4.59 -11.64
CA PHE A 226 -21.99 -6.05 -11.76
C PHE A 226 -23.44 -6.54 -12.01
N ARG A 227 -24.41 -6.01 -11.26
CA ARG A 227 -25.84 -6.31 -11.49
C ARG A 227 -26.32 -5.91 -12.88
N GLN A 228 -25.92 -4.73 -13.34
CA GLN A 228 -26.29 -4.21 -14.67
C GLN A 228 -25.62 -5.00 -15.80
N ALA A 229 -24.42 -5.54 -15.59
CA ALA A 229 -23.72 -6.36 -16.59
C ALA A 229 -24.44 -7.68 -16.90
N SER A 230 -25.29 -8.16 -15.99
CA SER A 230 -26.16 -9.33 -16.18
C SER A 230 -25.45 -10.58 -16.69
N LEU A 231 -24.24 -10.84 -16.20
CA LEU A 231 -23.41 -11.99 -16.56
C LEU A 231 -23.79 -13.19 -15.66
N ALA A 232 -24.77 -13.99 -16.11
CA ALA A 232 -25.41 -15.01 -15.29
C ALA A 232 -24.46 -16.15 -14.84
N ASP A 233 -23.43 -16.46 -15.62
CA ASP A 233 -22.44 -17.50 -15.36
C ASP A 233 -21.23 -17.01 -14.56
N LEU A 234 -21.25 -15.74 -14.16
CA LEU A 234 -20.15 -15.08 -13.45
C LEU A 234 -20.58 -14.71 -12.03
N LYS A 235 -19.69 -14.92 -11.06
CA LYS A 235 -19.88 -14.44 -9.69
C LYS A 235 -18.91 -13.32 -9.35
N LEU A 236 -19.22 -12.53 -8.32
CA LEU A 236 -18.33 -11.52 -7.76
C LEU A 236 -17.74 -12.06 -6.46
N VAL A 237 -16.43 -12.26 -6.43
CA VAL A 237 -15.69 -12.70 -5.24
C VAL A 237 -15.05 -11.47 -4.57
N ILE A 238 -15.41 -11.24 -3.31
CA ILE A 238 -14.96 -10.10 -2.52
C ILE A 238 -14.03 -10.59 -1.41
N VAL A 239 -12.76 -10.20 -1.52
CA VAL A 239 -11.69 -10.53 -0.59
C VAL A 239 -11.35 -9.31 0.26
N GLY A 240 -11.38 -9.46 1.57
CA GLY A 240 -10.90 -8.42 2.48
C GLY A 240 -11.59 -8.41 3.84
N LYS A 241 -10.98 -7.65 4.74
CA LYS A 241 -11.55 -7.44 6.08
C LYS A 241 -12.75 -6.47 5.99
N ARG A 242 -13.73 -6.69 6.86
CA ARG A 242 -14.84 -5.75 7.06
C ARG A 242 -14.27 -4.47 7.68
N GLY A 243 -14.30 -3.40 6.92
CA GLY A 243 -13.93 -2.07 7.37
C GLY A 243 -15.13 -1.31 7.95
N TRP A 244 -14.99 -0.01 8.09
CA TRP A 244 -16.08 0.85 8.54
C TRP A 244 -17.13 1.04 7.43
N LEU A 245 -18.43 1.12 7.80
CA LEU A 245 -19.58 1.22 6.88
C LEU A 245 -19.73 0.06 5.90
N PHE A 246 -19.16 -1.13 6.20
CA PHE A 246 -19.34 -2.31 5.34
C PHE A 246 -20.81 -2.75 5.22
N GLN A 247 -21.67 -2.35 6.15
CA GLN A 247 -23.12 -2.62 6.13
C GLN A 247 -23.80 -2.08 4.87
N GLU A 248 -23.34 -0.96 4.33
CA GLU A 248 -23.86 -0.39 3.08
C GLU A 248 -23.66 -1.35 1.89
N ALA A 249 -22.50 -2.02 1.83
CA ALA A 249 -22.25 -3.01 0.79
C ALA A 249 -23.15 -4.25 0.95
N LEU A 250 -23.41 -4.70 2.20
CA LEU A 250 -24.33 -5.81 2.45
C LEU A 250 -25.78 -5.44 2.08
N ALA A 251 -26.23 -4.26 2.50
CA ALA A 251 -27.55 -3.76 2.14
C ALA A 251 -27.71 -3.67 0.61
N ARG A 252 -26.66 -3.20 -0.08
CA ARG A 252 -26.67 -3.08 -1.53
C ARG A 252 -26.76 -4.43 -2.24
N VAL A 253 -26.11 -5.49 -1.72
CA VAL A 253 -26.26 -6.85 -2.25
C VAL A 253 -27.72 -7.30 -2.16
N HIS A 254 -28.36 -7.07 -1.02
CA HIS A 254 -29.76 -7.42 -0.81
C HIS A 254 -30.72 -6.62 -1.71
N GLU A 255 -30.55 -5.31 -1.79
CA GLU A 255 -31.36 -4.42 -2.66
C GLU A 255 -31.30 -4.86 -4.13
N LEU A 256 -30.15 -5.36 -4.57
CA LEU A 256 -29.92 -5.76 -5.96
C LEU A 256 -30.25 -7.24 -6.23
N GLY A 257 -30.61 -8.02 -5.22
CA GLY A 257 -30.85 -9.46 -5.34
C GLY A 257 -29.62 -10.23 -5.83
N LEU A 258 -28.45 -9.94 -5.20
CA LEU A 258 -27.16 -10.50 -5.59
C LEU A 258 -26.63 -11.55 -4.59
N GLU A 259 -27.43 -12.00 -3.63
CA GLU A 259 -27.02 -12.90 -2.54
C GLU A 259 -26.36 -14.17 -3.08
N ASP A 260 -26.91 -14.76 -4.13
CA ASP A 260 -26.39 -15.98 -4.75
C ASP A 260 -25.21 -15.73 -5.70
N GLN A 261 -24.94 -14.47 -6.08
CA GLN A 261 -23.91 -14.10 -7.04
C GLN A 261 -22.68 -13.47 -6.39
N VAL A 262 -22.74 -13.09 -5.11
CA VAL A 262 -21.64 -12.46 -4.37
C VAL A 262 -21.08 -13.42 -3.32
N ILE A 263 -19.79 -13.68 -3.38
CA ILE A 263 -19.06 -14.52 -2.42
C ILE A 263 -18.13 -13.65 -1.57
N TRP A 264 -18.31 -13.71 -0.25
CA TRP A 264 -17.49 -13.01 0.72
C TRP A 264 -16.48 -14.00 1.32
N THR A 265 -15.21 -13.92 0.94
CA THR A 265 -14.18 -14.82 1.50
C THR A 265 -13.67 -14.36 2.87
N GLY A 266 -13.87 -13.07 3.21
CA GLY A 266 -13.18 -12.45 4.34
C GLY A 266 -11.69 -12.20 4.04
N PHE A 267 -10.88 -12.21 5.09
CA PHE A 267 -9.43 -12.05 4.95
C PHE A 267 -8.81 -13.30 4.33
N VAL A 268 -7.96 -13.11 3.34
CA VAL A 268 -7.17 -14.16 2.68
C VAL A 268 -5.69 -13.88 2.97
N PRO A 269 -4.91 -14.88 3.42
CA PRO A 269 -3.47 -14.75 3.57
C PRO A 269 -2.77 -14.44 2.24
N ASP A 270 -1.66 -13.73 2.33
CA ASP A 270 -0.87 -13.32 1.17
C ASP A 270 -0.43 -14.49 0.28
N ASP A 271 -0.13 -15.64 0.88
CA ASP A 271 0.26 -16.86 0.14
C ASP A 271 -0.83 -17.42 -0.77
N ASP A 272 -2.10 -17.16 -0.45
CA ASP A 272 -3.24 -17.64 -1.27
C ASP A 272 -3.68 -16.61 -2.32
N LEU A 273 -3.35 -15.32 -2.15
CA LEU A 273 -3.76 -14.25 -3.07
C LEU A 273 -3.30 -14.47 -4.52
N PRO A 274 -2.05 -14.93 -4.81
CA PRO A 274 -1.63 -15.16 -6.19
C PRO A 274 -2.50 -16.17 -6.94
N ALA A 275 -2.98 -17.21 -6.24
CA ALA A 275 -3.89 -18.19 -6.84
C ALA A 275 -5.28 -17.61 -7.09
N LEU A 276 -5.81 -16.78 -6.17
CA LEU A 276 -7.08 -16.09 -6.38
C LEU A 276 -7.01 -15.14 -7.59
N TYR A 277 -5.94 -14.34 -7.69
CA TYR A 277 -5.73 -13.48 -8.85
C TYR A 277 -5.65 -14.33 -10.14
N SER A 278 -4.85 -15.42 -10.15
CA SER A 278 -4.66 -16.26 -11.33
C SER A 278 -5.95 -16.97 -11.79
N LEU A 279 -6.88 -17.26 -10.88
CA LEU A 279 -8.18 -17.88 -11.15
C LEU A 279 -9.23 -16.88 -11.66
N ALA A 280 -9.06 -15.60 -11.39
CA ALA A 280 -10.06 -14.58 -11.70
C ALA A 280 -10.10 -14.28 -13.21
N GLN A 281 -11.31 -14.09 -13.77
CA GLN A 281 -11.50 -13.61 -15.13
C GLN A 281 -11.08 -12.15 -15.29
N VAL A 282 -11.38 -11.33 -14.29
CA VAL A 282 -11.02 -9.92 -14.23
C VAL A 282 -10.89 -9.48 -12.79
N PHE A 283 -9.92 -8.61 -12.53
CA PHE A 283 -9.79 -7.91 -11.28
C PHE A 283 -10.44 -6.53 -11.40
N ALA A 284 -11.42 -6.22 -10.57
CA ALA A 284 -12.16 -4.96 -10.57
C ALA A 284 -11.82 -4.11 -9.34
N TYR A 285 -11.31 -2.89 -9.57
CA TYR A 285 -10.84 -2.00 -8.50
C TYR A 285 -11.38 -0.57 -8.65
N PRO A 286 -12.62 -0.29 -8.20
CA PRO A 286 -13.33 0.97 -8.43
C PRO A 286 -12.97 2.07 -7.44
N SER A 287 -11.81 2.01 -6.81
CA SER A 287 -11.44 2.91 -5.71
C SER A 287 -11.52 4.37 -6.11
N LEU A 288 -12.05 5.21 -5.21
CA LEU A 288 -12.17 6.65 -5.41
C LEU A 288 -10.83 7.36 -5.27
N PHE A 289 -9.95 6.82 -4.42
CA PHE A 289 -8.64 7.40 -4.16
C PHE A 289 -7.66 6.34 -3.64
N GLU A 290 -6.44 6.35 -4.17
CA GLU A 290 -5.31 5.50 -3.72
C GLU A 290 -4.00 6.30 -3.72
N GLY A 291 -3.14 5.99 -2.74
CA GLY A 291 -1.77 6.50 -2.76
C GLY A 291 -0.90 5.81 -3.81
N PHE A 292 -1.18 4.51 -4.08
CA PHE A 292 -0.53 3.72 -5.14
C PHE A 292 -1.52 2.77 -5.81
N GLY A 293 -2.04 1.77 -5.10
CA GLY A 293 -2.91 0.73 -5.67
C GLY A 293 -2.19 -0.61 -5.83
N LEU A 294 -1.52 -1.08 -4.76
CA LEU A 294 -0.84 -2.39 -4.74
C LEU A 294 -1.69 -3.53 -5.32
N PRO A 295 -3.01 -3.67 -4.99
CA PRO A 295 -3.81 -4.75 -5.56
C PRO A 295 -3.90 -4.74 -7.08
N VAL A 296 -3.83 -3.57 -7.73
CA VAL A 296 -3.79 -3.45 -9.20
C VAL A 296 -2.48 -4.02 -9.74
N ALA A 297 -1.35 -3.65 -9.14
CA ALA A 297 -0.04 -4.15 -9.54
C ALA A 297 0.11 -5.66 -9.27
N GLU A 298 -0.43 -6.16 -8.15
CA GLU A 298 -0.48 -7.58 -7.79
C GLU A 298 -1.31 -8.41 -8.79
N ALA A 299 -2.50 -7.93 -9.16
CA ALA A 299 -3.34 -8.57 -10.16
C ALA A 299 -2.63 -8.66 -11.52
N MET A 300 -1.99 -7.57 -11.97
CA MET A 300 -1.18 -7.54 -13.18
C MET A 300 -0.02 -8.54 -13.13
N ALA A 301 0.69 -8.60 -11.99
CA ALA A 301 1.80 -9.53 -11.80
C ALA A 301 1.36 -11.00 -11.85
N CYS A 302 0.14 -11.29 -11.42
CA CYS A 302 -0.47 -12.61 -11.52
C CYS A 302 -1.09 -12.90 -12.91
N GLY A 303 -1.04 -11.93 -13.84
CA GLY A 303 -1.58 -12.06 -15.18
C GLY A 303 -3.10 -11.98 -15.23
N THR A 304 -3.74 -11.31 -14.29
CA THR A 304 -5.17 -11.07 -14.28
C THR A 304 -5.48 -9.77 -15.01
N PRO A 305 -6.36 -9.75 -16.02
CA PRO A 305 -6.82 -8.52 -16.64
C PRO A 305 -7.46 -7.58 -15.62
N VAL A 306 -7.15 -6.28 -15.72
CA VAL A 306 -7.54 -5.28 -14.73
C VAL A 306 -8.55 -4.29 -15.29
N LEU A 307 -9.57 -4.01 -14.50
CA LEU A 307 -10.52 -2.92 -14.65
C LEU A 307 -10.41 -2.03 -13.40
N CYS A 308 -9.96 -0.79 -13.52
CA CYS A 308 -9.80 0.08 -12.36
C CYS A 308 -10.20 1.53 -12.65
N SER A 309 -10.33 2.32 -11.58
CA SER A 309 -10.66 3.72 -11.70
C SER A 309 -9.56 4.53 -12.39
N ASN A 310 -9.94 5.58 -13.10
CA ASN A 310 -9.04 6.54 -13.75
C ASN A 310 -8.65 7.72 -12.83
N THR A 311 -8.65 7.51 -11.51
CA THR A 311 -8.41 8.55 -10.51
C THR A 311 -7.13 8.28 -9.70
N SER A 312 -6.61 9.32 -9.07
CA SER A 312 -5.44 9.29 -8.20
C SER A 312 -4.22 8.61 -8.87
N SER A 313 -3.55 7.69 -8.18
CA SER A 313 -2.39 6.95 -8.68
C SER A 313 -2.71 5.79 -9.62
N LEU A 314 -3.98 5.38 -9.75
CA LEU A 314 -4.33 4.18 -10.52
C LEU A 314 -3.96 4.25 -12.00
N PRO A 315 -4.14 5.40 -12.73
CA PRO A 315 -3.66 5.53 -14.10
C PRO A 315 -2.15 5.37 -14.25
N GLU A 316 -1.39 5.87 -13.28
CA GLU A 316 0.08 5.77 -13.24
C GLU A 316 0.54 4.32 -13.04
N VAL A 317 -0.14 3.58 -12.16
CA VAL A 317 0.16 2.17 -11.88
C VAL A 317 -0.28 1.27 -13.04
N ALA A 318 -1.46 1.50 -13.56
CA ALA A 318 -2.04 0.67 -14.61
C ALA A 318 -1.40 0.91 -15.99
N GLY A 319 -1.01 2.14 -16.30
CA GLY A 319 -0.53 2.50 -17.64
C GLY A 319 -1.59 2.18 -18.69
N ASP A 320 -1.16 1.49 -19.76
CA ASP A 320 -2.01 0.99 -20.84
C ASP A 320 -2.47 -0.49 -20.61
N ALA A 321 -2.19 -1.04 -19.42
CA ALA A 321 -2.43 -2.46 -19.10
C ALA A 321 -3.76 -2.73 -18.40
N ALA A 322 -4.65 -1.73 -18.31
CA ALA A 322 -5.99 -1.87 -17.72
C ALA A 322 -7.02 -1.05 -18.48
N LEU A 323 -8.30 -1.42 -18.30
CA LEU A 323 -9.39 -0.53 -18.66
C LEU A 323 -9.59 0.49 -17.53
N LEU A 324 -9.39 1.78 -17.85
CA LEU A 324 -9.47 2.89 -16.91
C LEU A 324 -10.81 3.61 -17.05
N LEU A 325 -11.60 3.68 -15.98
CA LEU A 325 -12.96 4.23 -16.00
C LEU A 325 -13.20 5.24 -14.87
N PRO A 326 -14.13 6.20 -15.07
CA PRO A 326 -14.59 7.05 -13.99
C PRO A 326 -15.20 6.20 -12.86
N PRO A 327 -14.83 6.41 -11.59
CA PRO A 327 -15.28 5.56 -10.49
C PRO A 327 -16.77 5.70 -10.14
N THR A 328 -17.48 6.64 -10.77
CA THR A 328 -18.91 6.90 -10.54
C THR A 328 -19.81 6.48 -11.69
N ASP A 329 -19.24 6.01 -12.82
CA ASP A 329 -19.99 5.65 -14.02
C ASP A 329 -20.33 4.15 -14.03
N VAL A 330 -21.42 3.79 -13.39
CA VAL A 330 -21.95 2.41 -13.31
C VAL A 330 -22.13 1.79 -14.70
N CYS A 331 -22.59 2.57 -15.68
CA CYS A 331 -22.83 2.08 -17.04
C CYS A 331 -21.54 1.71 -17.76
N ALA A 332 -20.54 2.59 -17.72
CA ALA A 332 -19.22 2.32 -18.30
C ALA A 332 -18.54 1.09 -17.66
N TRP A 333 -18.65 0.93 -16.33
CA TRP A 333 -18.13 -0.25 -15.62
C TRP A 333 -18.87 -1.53 -16.02
N SER A 334 -20.19 -1.48 -16.14
CA SER A 334 -20.99 -2.61 -16.59
C SER A 334 -20.60 -3.06 -18.00
N GLN A 335 -20.50 -2.13 -18.96
CA GLN A 335 -20.10 -2.40 -20.33
C GLN A 335 -18.65 -2.96 -20.41
N ALA A 336 -17.75 -2.40 -19.62
CA ALA A 336 -16.36 -2.87 -19.58
C ALA A 336 -16.25 -4.27 -18.99
N LEU A 337 -17.02 -4.63 -17.96
CA LEU A 337 -17.10 -5.99 -17.42
C LEU A 337 -17.56 -6.98 -18.50
N VAL A 338 -18.63 -6.67 -19.23
CA VAL A 338 -19.10 -7.50 -20.33
C VAL A 338 -18.01 -7.66 -21.40
N ARG A 339 -17.43 -6.56 -21.84
CA ARG A 339 -16.42 -6.54 -22.89
C ARG A 339 -15.20 -7.38 -22.52
N ILE A 340 -14.63 -7.20 -21.33
CA ILE A 340 -13.39 -7.89 -20.91
C ILE A 340 -13.61 -9.40 -20.74
N VAL A 341 -14.83 -9.80 -20.37
CA VAL A 341 -15.21 -11.21 -20.16
C VAL A 341 -15.52 -11.93 -21.49
N GLN A 342 -16.05 -11.21 -22.49
CA GLN A 342 -16.48 -11.79 -23.77
C GLN A 342 -15.43 -11.68 -24.88
N ASP A 343 -14.58 -10.64 -24.85
CA ASP A 343 -13.53 -10.41 -25.84
C ASP A 343 -12.23 -11.10 -25.44
N VAL A 344 -12.03 -12.31 -25.97
CA VAL A 344 -10.84 -13.16 -25.71
C VAL A 344 -9.55 -12.44 -26.12
N SER A 345 -9.58 -11.67 -27.22
CA SER A 345 -8.40 -10.92 -27.70
C SER A 345 -8.02 -9.80 -26.73
N LEU A 346 -8.99 -9.00 -26.30
CA LEU A 346 -8.79 -7.96 -25.30
C LEU A 346 -8.29 -8.54 -23.97
N HIS A 347 -8.89 -9.65 -23.54
CA HIS A 347 -8.49 -10.34 -22.32
C HIS A 347 -7.01 -10.77 -22.37
N ALA A 348 -6.58 -11.39 -23.48
CA ALA A 348 -5.20 -11.83 -23.69
C ALA A 348 -4.23 -10.63 -23.75
N ASP A 349 -4.60 -9.56 -24.46
CA ASP A 349 -3.80 -8.34 -24.60
C ASP A 349 -3.58 -7.63 -23.24
N LEU A 350 -4.66 -7.46 -22.46
CA LEU A 350 -4.56 -6.85 -21.12
C LEU A 350 -3.72 -7.72 -20.17
N ARG A 351 -3.83 -9.04 -20.25
CA ARG A 351 -2.99 -9.97 -19.49
C ARG A 351 -1.51 -9.76 -19.82
N GLU A 352 -1.15 -9.73 -21.08
CA GLU A 352 0.24 -9.58 -21.52
C GLU A 352 0.82 -8.21 -21.12
N ARG A 353 0.06 -7.15 -21.36
CA ARG A 353 0.46 -5.78 -20.93
C ARG A 353 0.62 -5.70 -19.42
N GLY A 354 -0.32 -6.31 -18.64
CA GLY A 354 -0.26 -6.35 -17.19
C GLY A 354 1.02 -6.98 -16.67
N LEU A 355 1.40 -8.15 -17.20
CA LEU A 355 2.64 -8.84 -16.85
C LEU A 355 3.90 -7.99 -17.16
N ARG A 356 3.88 -7.22 -18.24
CA ARG A 356 4.98 -6.28 -18.56
C ARG A 356 5.00 -5.08 -17.61
N GLN A 357 3.83 -4.48 -17.36
CA GLN A 357 3.70 -3.28 -16.50
C GLN A 357 4.10 -3.55 -15.07
N ALA A 358 3.70 -4.70 -14.49
CA ALA A 358 4.02 -5.06 -13.12
C ALA A 358 5.53 -5.17 -12.84
N LYS A 359 6.34 -5.54 -13.84
CA LYS A 359 7.82 -5.63 -13.72
C LYS A 359 8.49 -4.30 -13.42
N ARG A 360 7.81 -3.17 -13.61
CA ARG A 360 8.33 -1.84 -13.28
C ARG A 360 8.37 -1.59 -11.78
N PHE A 361 7.59 -2.32 -11.00
CA PHE A 361 7.38 -2.10 -9.59
C PHE A 361 8.11 -3.16 -8.77
N THR A 362 9.36 -2.84 -8.37
CA THR A 362 10.19 -3.76 -7.59
C THR A 362 10.64 -3.09 -6.29
N TRP A 363 10.68 -3.87 -5.22
CA TRP A 363 11.19 -3.38 -3.93
C TRP A 363 12.67 -3.04 -3.98
N GLU A 364 13.43 -3.75 -4.83
CA GLU A 364 14.85 -3.50 -5.04
C GLU A 364 15.11 -2.11 -5.65
N ALA A 365 14.29 -1.70 -6.63
CA ALA A 365 14.41 -0.36 -7.23
C ALA A 365 14.13 0.74 -6.20
N SER A 366 13.09 0.55 -5.37
CA SER A 366 12.74 1.49 -4.29
C SER A 366 13.82 1.55 -3.21
N ALA A 367 14.35 0.40 -2.78
CA ALA A 367 15.42 0.33 -1.79
C ALA A 367 16.70 0.99 -2.32
N ASN A 368 17.05 0.79 -3.58
CA ASN A 368 18.21 1.41 -4.20
C ASN A 368 18.10 2.94 -4.24
N LEU A 369 16.91 3.47 -4.58
CA LEU A 369 16.65 4.90 -4.53
C LEU A 369 16.79 5.45 -3.10
N VAL A 370 16.12 4.82 -2.13
CA VAL A 370 16.16 5.23 -0.72
C VAL A 370 17.60 5.23 -0.21
N ARG A 371 18.38 4.20 -0.56
CA ARG A 371 19.80 4.10 -0.20
C ARG A 371 20.62 5.19 -0.84
N ALA A 372 20.48 5.43 -2.13
CA ALA A 372 21.21 6.49 -2.83
C ALA A 372 20.99 7.85 -2.14
N LEU A 373 19.75 8.15 -1.76
CA LEU A 373 19.39 9.41 -1.10
C LEU A 373 20.05 9.57 0.27
N TYR A 374 20.01 8.56 1.15
CA TYR A 374 20.64 8.74 2.46
C TYR A 374 22.16 8.76 2.38
N ARG A 375 22.78 8.04 1.44
CA ARG A 375 24.24 8.09 1.22
C ARG A 375 24.68 9.45 0.67
N GLU A 376 23.94 10.03 -0.27
CA GLU A 376 24.20 11.36 -0.78
C GLU A 376 24.08 12.42 0.32
N LEU A 377 23.02 12.35 1.12
CA LEU A 377 22.81 13.29 2.23
C LEU A 377 23.89 13.11 3.31
N TYR A 378 24.28 11.85 3.63
CA TYR A 378 25.34 11.60 4.62
C TYR A 378 26.70 12.12 4.16
N ALA A 379 27.01 12.01 2.89
CA ALA A 379 28.27 12.55 2.34
C ALA A 379 28.35 14.10 2.41
N ARG A 380 27.21 14.76 2.46
CA ARG A 380 27.13 16.23 2.59
C ARG A 380 27.17 16.72 4.06
N HIS A 381 27.02 15.81 5.01
CA HIS A 381 27.02 16.08 6.47
C HIS A 381 28.11 15.24 7.16
N PRO A 382 29.41 15.53 6.95
CA PRO A 382 30.52 14.77 7.49
C PRO A 382 30.62 14.87 9.04
#